data_760f45b9b6aba44e883e97b94b373c3b
#
_entry.id   760f45b9b6aba44e883e97b94b373c3b
#
_cell.length_a   1.000
_cell.length_b   1.000
_cell.length_c   1.000
_cell.angle_alpha   90.00
_cell.angle_beta   90.00
_cell.angle_gamma   90.00
#
_symmetry.space_group_name_H-M   'P 1'
#
loop_
_entity.id
_entity.type
_entity.pdbx_description
1 polymer ?
#
loop_
_entity_poly.entity_id
_entity_poly.type
_entity_poly.pdbx_seq_one_letter_code
_entity_poly.pdbx_strand_id
1 'polypeptide(L)'
;MAIVGVPGWIGASAVSETGERWMAQAGAKVGLSTPFWMSSLAGRSANCMVATAQYMRQAATVWGANTTASGEAAHGTINGANMVGLNSTLVYIENNSTSLIPSLTSMGLQGGPARNITVNYGGQTAVASYIANSSNPSQYFMYSASTAFVNMLKSTGVLRQLTVS
;
A
#
# COMPACT_ATOMS: atom_id res chain seq x y z
N MET A 1 9.37 -5.52 8.32
CA MET A 1 9.36 -6.36 9.56
C MET A 1 8.48 -5.61 10.55
N ALA A 2 7.54 -6.26 11.23
CA ALA A 2 6.70 -5.57 12.22
C ALA A 2 7.44 -5.33 13.54
N ILE A 3 7.01 -4.31 14.29
CA ILE A 3 7.51 -4.07 15.64
C ILE A 3 7.15 -5.27 16.52
N VAL A 4 8.14 -5.83 17.23
CA VAL A 4 7.90 -7.02 18.07
C VAL A 4 6.80 -6.79 19.09
N GLY A 5 6.10 -7.87 19.44
CA GLY A 5 5.09 -7.87 20.49
C GLY A 5 5.71 -7.86 21.89
N VAL A 6 4.87 -7.66 22.90
CA VAL A 6 5.24 -7.77 24.31
C VAL A 6 5.24 -9.27 24.71
N PRO A 7 6.26 -9.80 25.42
CA PRO A 7 7.43 -9.12 25.96
C PRO A 7 8.63 -9.11 25.02
N GLY A 8 8.86 -8.05 24.30
CA GLY A 8 10.03 -7.87 23.44
C GLY A 8 10.63 -6.46 23.57
N TRP A 9 11.79 -6.25 22.99
CA TRP A 9 12.44 -4.95 22.96
C TRP A 9 11.78 -4.03 21.93
N ILE A 10 10.62 -3.48 22.26
CA ILE A 10 9.79 -2.66 21.36
C ILE A 10 10.58 -1.47 20.80
N GLY A 11 11.39 -0.80 21.63
CA GLY A 11 12.13 0.38 21.21
C GLY A 11 13.11 0.10 20.05
N ALA A 12 13.92 -0.94 20.14
CA ALA A 12 14.88 -1.30 19.11
C ALA A 12 14.18 -1.75 17.81
N SER A 13 13.12 -2.56 17.93
CA SER A 13 12.35 -3.00 16.77
C SER A 13 11.56 -1.86 16.13
N ALA A 14 11.08 -0.90 16.91
CA ALA A 14 10.44 0.31 16.38
C ALA A 14 11.42 1.14 15.55
N VAL A 15 12.65 1.33 16.02
CA VAL A 15 13.70 2.02 15.24
C VAL A 15 14.02 1.27 13.96
N SER A 16 14.15 -0.06 14.03
CA SER A 16 14.43 -0.90 12.85
C SER A 16 13.30 -0.82 11.81
N GLU A 17 12.04 -0.77 12.27
CA GLU A 17 10.87 -0.75 11.40
C GLU A 17 10.61 0.64 10.80
N THR A 18 10.73 1.68 11.60
CA THR A 18 10.32 3.05 11.22
C THR A 18 11.48 3.94 10.80
N GLY A 19 12.71 3.61 11.18
CA GLY A 19 13.88 4.47 11.06
C GLY A 19 13.91 5.63 12.07
N GLU A 20 12.93 5.71 12.97
CA GLU A 20 12.76 6.82 13.90
C GLU A 20 13.20 6.45 15.31
N ARG A 21 14.00 7.30 15.91
CA ARG A 21 14.47 7.13 17.30
C ARG A 21 13.52 7.73 18.33
N TRP A 22 12.66 8.66 17.92
CA TRP A 22 11.72 9.32 18.79
C TRP A 22 10.35 8.66 18.72
N MET A 23 9.78 8.34 19.89
CA MET A 23 8.54 7.57 19.98
C MET A 23 7.37 8.25 19.26
N ALA A 24 7.26 9.57 19.34
CA ALA A 24 6.18 10.31 18.67
C ALA A 24 6.26 10.17 17.13
N GLN A 25 7.47 10.25 16.58
CA GLN A 25 7.69 10.10 15.14
C GLN A 25 7.51 8.65 14.68
N ALA A 26 8.02 7.68 15.46
CA ALA A 26 7.79 6.26 15.20
C ALA A 26 6.29 5.93 15.24
N GLY A 27 5.56 6.46 16.22
CA GLY A 27 4.12 6.30 16.33
C GLY A 27 3.37 6.88 15.12
N ALA A 28 3.72 8.09 14.70
CA ALA A 28 3.10 8.71 13.52
C ALA A 28 3.28 7.86 12.26
N LYS A 29 4.46 7.25 12.06
CA LYS A 29 4.73 6.36 10.91
C LYS A 29 3.89 5.07 10.91
N VAL A 30 3.46 4.61 12.06
CA VAL A 30 2.59 3.42 12.19
C VAL A 30 1.13 3.79 12.48
N GLY A 31 0.76 5.04 12.25
CA GLY A 31 -0.62 5.51 12.35
C GLY A 31 -1.13 5.75 13.76
N LEU A 32 -0.25 6.06 14.72
CA LEU A 32 -0.62 6.44 16.09
C LEU A 32 -0.56 7.96 16.27
N SER A 33 -1.62 8.52 16.83
CA SER A 33 -1.65 9.91 17.26
C SER A 33 -1.18 10.03 18.71
N THR A 34 -0.42 11.06 19.04
CA THR A 34 0.02 11.36 20.40
C THR A 34 -1.13 11.95 21.23
N PRO A 35 -1.23 11.62 22.54
CA PRO A 35 -0.35 10.71 23.30
C PRO A 35 -0.72 9.23 23.10
N PHE A 36 0.29 8.34 23.11
CA PHE A 36 0.09 6.88 23.10
C PHE A 36 1.13 6.17 23.98
N TRP A 37 0.84 4.94 24.38
CA TRP A 37 1.76 4.11 25.13
C TRP A 37 2.73 3.36 24.21
N MET A 38 3.96 3.13 24.65
CA MET A 38 4.94 2.38 23.86
C MET A 38 4.41 0.98 23.46
N SER A 39 3.63 0.34 24.32
CA SER A 39 3.00 -0.94 24.01
C SER A 39 2.04 -0.86 22.82
N SER A 40 1.52 0.30 22.49
CA SER A 40 0.67 0.50 21.31
C SER A 40 1.43 0.37 19.99
N LEU A 41 2.77 0.44 20.03
CA LEU A 41 3.63 0.15 18.86
C LEU A 41 3.73 -1.35 18.57
N ALA A 42 3.51 -2.21 19.57
CA ALA A 42 3.67 -3.66 19.41
C ALA A 42 2.78 -4.22 18.30
N GLY A 43 3.33 -5.07 17.44
CA GLY A 43 2.63 -5.66 16.31
C GLY A 43 2.35 -4.71 15.13
N ARG A 44 2.67 -3.43 15.25
CA ARG A 44 2.47 -2.48 14.15
C ARG A 44 3.61 -2.54 13.14
N SER A 45 3.29 -2.24 11.89
CA SER A 45 4.24 -2.13 10.81
C SER A 45 4.11 -0.76 10.15
N ALA A 46 5.23 -0.16 9.81
CA ALA A 46 5.28 1.02 8.96
C ALA A 46 5.08 0.65 7.48
N ASN A 47 5.10 -0.62 7.17
CA ASN A 47 4.92 -1.13 5.83
C ASN A 47 3.43 -1.32 5.51
N CYS A 48 3.03 -0.95 4.32
CA CYS A 48 1.70 -1.23 3.82
C CYS A 48 1.50 -2.73 3.62
N MET A 49 0.43 -3.27 4.20
CA MET A 49 0.01 -4.65 4.04
C MET A 49 -1.26 -4.70 3.21
N VAL A 50 -1.25 -5.48 2.14
CA VAL A 50 -2.35 -5.58 1.20
C VAL A 50 -2.82 -7.03 1.09
N ALA A 51 -4.13 -7.24 1.17
CA ALA A 51 -4.78 -8.48 0.77
C ALA A 51 -5.73 -8.17 -0.38
N THR A 52 -5.49 -8.76 -1.53
CA THR A 52 -6.34 -8.57 -2.71
C THR A 52 -7.64 -9.36 -2.61
N ALA A 53 -8.69 -8.86 -3.23
CA ALA A 53 -9.96 -9.56 -3.42
C ALA A 53 -10.31 -9.60 -4.90
N GLN A 54 -11.16 -10.54 -5.28
CA GLN A 54 -11.78 -10.58 -6.60
C GLN A 54 -13.12 -9.86 -6.54
N TYR A 55 -13.38 -9.00 -7.51
CA TYR A 55 -14.66 -8.31 -7.65
C TYR A 55 -14.99 -8.06 -9.12
N MET A 56 -16.21 -7.61 -9.38
CA MET A 56 -16.70 -7.30 -10.73
C MET A 56 -16.76 -5.79 -10.93
N ARG A 57 -16.16 -5.32 -12.02
CA ARG A 57 -16.26 -3.92 -12.47
C ARG A 57 -16.64 -3.89 -13.95
N GLN A 58 -17.77 -3.25 -14.28
CA GLN A 58 -18.24 -3.10 -15.67
C GLN A 58 -18.15 -4.42 -16.48
N ALA A 59 -18.66 -5.50 -15.89
CA ALA A 59 -18.63 -6.87 -16.45
C ALA A 59 -17.22 -7.50 -16.60
N ALA A 60 -16.17 -6.87 -16.11
CA ALA A 60 -14.83 -7.44 -16.06
C ALA A 60 -14.50 -7.95 -14.66
N THR A 61 -13.78 -9.07 -14.56
CA THR A 61 -13.25 -9.56 -13.31
C THR A 61 -11.96 -8.82 -12.96
N VAL A 62 -11.94 -8.18 -11.80
CA VAL A 62 -10.81 -7.41 -11.29
C VAL A 62 -10.28 -8.08 -10.02
N TRP A 63 -8.96 -8.09 -9.85
CA TRP A 63 -8.28 -8.50 -8.63
C TRP A 63 -7.51 -7.32 -8.09
N GLY A 64 -7.65 -7.06 -6.81
CA GLY A 64 -6.93 -5.96 -6.18
C GLY A 64 -7.46 -5.59 -4.82
N ALA A 65 -7.02 -4.44 -4.35
CA ALA A 65 -7.52 -3.79 -3.14
C ALA A 65 -7.69 -2.30 -3.40
N ASN A 66 -8.75 -1.75 -2.85
CA ASN A 66 -9.13 -0.37 -3.05
C ASN A 66 -9.72 0.21 -1.77
N THR A 67 -9.41 1.45 -1.47
CA THR A 67 -10.04 2.23 -0.39
C THR A 67 -11.16 3.09 -0.96
N THR A 68 -12.09 3.53 -0.11
CA THR A 68 -13.15 4.46 -0.51
C THR A 68 -12.61 5.80 -1.02
N ALA A 69 -11.34 6.13 -0.75
CA ALA A 69 -10.70 7.35 -1.21
C ALA A 69 -10.55 7.43 -2.74
N SER A 70 -10.65 6.30 -3.45
CA SER A 70 -10.66 6.27 -4.92
C SER A 70 -11.99 6.71 -5.54
N GLY A 71 -13.03 6.90 -4.73
CA GLY A 71 -14.40 7.16 -5.22
C GLY A 71 -15.19 5.90 -5.59
N GLU A 72 -14.62 4.72 -5.39
CA GLU A 72 -15.27 3.43 -5.62
C GLU A 72 -15.51 2.68 -4.32
N ALA A 73 -16.32 1.63 -4.37
CA ALA A 73 -16.57 0.78 -3.21
C ALA A 73 -15.26 0.11 -2.75
N ALA A 74 -15.01 0.12 -1.45
CA ALA A 74 -13.84 -0.54 -0.89
C ALA A 74 -13.93 -2.07 -1.10
N HIS A 75 -12.80 -2.67 -1.49
CA HIS A 75 -12.66 -4.13 -1.62
C HIS A 75 -11.22 -4.53 -1.33
N GLY A 76 -11.02 -5.80 -0.96
CA GLY A 76 -9.74 -6.24 -0.42
C GLY A 76 -9.44 -5.55 0.92
N THR A 77 -8.20 -5.57 1.32
CA THR A 77 -7.73 -4.96 2.56
C THR A 77 -6.44 -4.18 2.31
N ILE A 78 -6.36 -2.95 2.78
CA ILE A 78 -5.13 -2.15 2.81
C ILE A 78 -4.93 -1.69 4.25
N ASN A 79 -3.94 -2.27 4.93
CA ASN A 79 -3.55 -1.94 6.30
C ASN A 79 -2.22 -1.18 6.27
N GLY A 80 -2.09 -0.11 7.07
CA GLY A 80 -0.89 0.71 7.09
C GLY A 80 -0.63 1.31 5.70
N ALA A 81 -1.62 1.97 5.12
CA ALA A 81 -1.58 2.49 3.75
C ALA A 81 -0.42 3.47 3.46
N ASN A 82 0.27 3.95 4.49
CA ASN A 82 1.38 4.89 4.33
C ASN A 82 2.61 4.21 3.73
N MET A 83 3.09 4.75 2.62
CA MET A 83 4.31 4.32 1.94
C MET A 83 5.51 5.02 2.56
N VAL A 84 6.20 4.32 3.48
CA VAL A 84 7.41 4.84 4.13
C VAL A 84 8.49 5.12 3.08
N GLY A 85 9.10 6.29 3.17
CA GLY A 85 10.13 6.73 2.22
C GLY A 85 9.61 7.57 1.05
N LEU A 86 8.31 7.50 0.73
CA LEU A 86 7.69 8.34 -0.30
C LEU A 86 6.75 9.42 0.25
N ASN A 87 6.47 9.43 1.55
CA ASN A 87 5.46 10.30 2.17
C ASN A 87 4.09 10.26 1.44
N SER A 88 3.73 9.09 0.96
CA SER A 88 2.52 8.87 0.17
C SER A 88 1.64 7.81 0.79
N THR A 89 0.35 7.82 0.43
CA THR A 89 -0.64 6.86 0.91
C THR A 89 -1.18 6.03 -0.24
N LEU A 90 -1.17 4.71 -0.10
CA LEU A 90 -1.79 3.81 -1.08
C LEU A 90 -3.31 3.96 -1.05
N VAL A 91 -3.89 4.29 -2.18
CA VAL A 91 -5.34 4.41 -2.36
C VAL A 91 -5.91 3.13 -2.96
N TYR A 92 -5.28 2.61 -4.00
CA TYR A 92 -5.66 1.35 -4.62
C TYR A 92 -4.47 0.68 -5.32
N ILE A 93 -4.57 -0.64 -5.47
CA ILE A 93 -3.73 -1.47 -6.33
C ILE A 93 -4.59 -2.56 -6.95
N GLU A 94 -4.75 -2.55 -8.26
CA GLU A 94 -5.67 -3.46 -8.95
C GLU A 94 -5.28 -3.69 -10.42
N ASN A 95 -5.70 -4.82 -10.98
CA ASN A 95 -5.68 -4.93 -12.42
C ASN A 95 -6.92 -4.22 -12.97
N ASN A 96 -6.72 -3.04 -13.49
CA ASN A 96 -7.77 -2.27 -14.12
C ASN A 96 -8.09 -2.85 -15.49
N SER A 97 -8.80 -3.98 -15.50
CA SER A 97 -9.27 -4.60 -16.74
C SER A 97 -10.54 -3.90 -17.19
N THR A 98 -10.43 -3.12 -18.24
CA THR A 98 -11.61 -2.67 -18.98
C THR A 98 -11.71 -3.46 -20.27
N SER A 99 -12.88 -3.44 -20.91
CA SER A 99 -13.07 -4.05 -22.25
C SER A 99 -12.11 -3.49 -23.31
N LEU A 100 -11.53 -2.33 -23.08
CA LEU A 100 -10.59 -1.64 -23.98
C LEU A 100 -9.11 -1.91 -23.64
N ILE A 101 -8.79 -2.21 -22.38
CA ILE A 101 -7.43 -2.47 -21.91
C ILE A 101 -7.45 -3.70 -20.99
N PRO A 102 -7.52 -4.91 -21.55
CA PRO A 102 -7.39 -6.12 -20.76
C PRO A 102 -5.98 -6.23 -20.22
N SER A 103 -5.86 -6.39 -18.89
CA SER A 103 -4.59 -6.64 -18.17
C SER A 103 -3.72 -5.43 -17.77
N LEU A 104 -4.23 -4.23 -17.74
CA LEU A 104 -3.49 -3.12 -17.12
C LEU A 104 -3.61 -3.18 -15.59
N THR A 105 -2.49 -3.30 -14.89
CA THR A 105 -2.46 -3.06 -13.44
C THR A 105 -2.25 -1.58 -13.22
N SER A 106 -3.06 -1.00 -12.37
CA SER A 106 -2.88 0.37 -11.92
C SER A 106 -2.76 0.43 -10.40
N MET A 107 -2.03 1.41 -9.94
CA MET A 107 -1.88 1.73 -8.53
C MET A 107 -2.03 3.22 -8.36
N GLY A 108 -2.73 3.64 -7.32
CA GLY A 108 -2.91 5.04 -6.96
C GLY A 108 -2.21 5.36 -5.64
N LEU A 109 -1.33 6.37 -5.65
CA LEU A 109 -0.66 6.91 -4.48
C LEU A 109 -1.04 8.37 -4.27
N GLN A 110 -1.68 8.68 -3.16
CA GLN A 110 -1.91 10.05 -2.74
C GLN A 110 -0.59 10.67 -2.26
N GLY A 111 -0.19 11.80 -2.84
CA GLY A 111 1.09 12.43 -2.56
C GLY A 111 2.30 11.69 -3.14
N GLY A 112 2.11 10.79 -4.10
CA GLY A 112 3.17 10.04 -4.74
C GLY A 112 4.07 10.91 -5.63
N PRO A 113 5.28 10.41 -5.98
CA PRO A 113 6.18 11.13 -6.86
C PRO A 113 5.75 11.01 -8.34
N ALA A 114 5.89 12.09 -9.11
CA ALA A 114 5.65 12.12 -10.55
C ALA A 114 6.83 11.49 -11.33
N ARG A 115 7.20 10.25 -10.98
CA ARG A 115 8.27 9.47 -11.62
C ARG A 115 7.96 7.98 -11.53
N ASN A 116 8.65 7.16 -12.30
CA ASN A 116 8.58 5.72 -12.15
C ASN A 116 9.05 5.29 -10.75
N ILE A 117 8.42 4.27 -10.23
CA ILE A 117 8.70 3.72 -8.90
C ILE A 117 8.91 2.21 -9.00
N THR A 118 9.68 1.68 -8.07
CA THR A 118 9.86 0.23 -7.90
C THR A 118 8.89 -0.26 -6.82
N VAL A 119 8.08 -1.22 -7.17
CA VAL A 119 7.07 -1.82 -6.28
C VAL A 119 7.50 -3.24 -5.94
N ASN A 120 7.53 -3.58 -4.66
CA ASN A 120 7.65 -4.95 -4.19
C ASN A 120 6.35 -5.34 -3.49
N TYR A 121 5.72 -6.42 -3.93
CA TYR A 121 4.53 -6.98 -3.33
C TYR A 121 4.67 -8.50 -3.16
N GLY A 122 4.64 -8.94 -1.91
CA GLY A 122 4.78 -10.36 -1.58
C GLY A 122 6.09 -10.99 -2.07
N GLY A 123 7.18 -10.22 -2.10
CA GLY A 123 8.51 -10.67 -2.53
C GLY A 123 8.77 -10.62 -4.04
N GLN A 124 7.79 -10.22 -4.84
CA GLN A 124 7.99 -9.97 -6.26
C GLN A 124 8.16 -8.46 -6.51
N THR A 125 9.06 -8.12 -7.41
CA THR A 125 9.41 -6.73 -7.71
C THR A 125 9.05 -6.37 -9.15
N ALA A 126 8.45 -5.20 -9.33
CA ALA A 126 8.14 -4.66 -10.65
C ALA A 126 8.31 -3.13 -10.66
N VAL A 127 8.66 -2.60 -11.81
CA VAL A 127 8.62 -1.15 -12.03
C VAL A 127 7.19 -0.75 -12.37
N ALA A 128 6.68 0.22 -11.64
CA ALA A 128 5.41 0.87 -11.93
C ALA A 128 5.71 2.22 -12.61
N SER A 129 5.27 2.35 -13.84
CA SER A 129 5.53 3.54 -14.65
C SER A 129 4.50 4.62 -14.34
N TYR A 130 4.96 5.82 -14.07
CA TYR A 130 4.09 6.96 -13.85
C TYR A 130 3.27 7.25 -15.11
N ILE A 131 1.96 7.41 -14.94
CA ILE A 131 1.03 7.69 -16.04
C ILE A 131 0.58 9.16 -15.98
N ALA A 132 -0.05 9.55 -14.89
CA ALA A 132 -0.64 10.88 -14.75
C ALA A 132 -1.11 11.13 -13.31
N ASN A 133 -1.43 12.39 -13.00
CA ASN A 133 -2.26 12.69 -11.86
C ASN A 133 -3.70 12.26 -12.16
N SER A 134 -4.44 11.90 -11.11
CA SER A 134 -5.88 11.69 -11.23
C SER A 134 -6.57 12.95 -11.75
N SER A 135 -7.68 12.78 -12.46
CA SER A 135 -8.55 13.89 -12.87
C SER A 135 -9.19 14.64 -11.69
N ASN A 136 -9.14 14.06 -10.50
CA ASN A 136 -9.52 14.69 -9.25
C ASN A 136 -8.24 15.16 -8.53
N PRO A 137 -7.86 16.44 -8.66
CA PRO A 137 -6.52 16.92 -8.34
C PRO A 137 -6.14 16.89 -6.86
N SER A 138 -7.06 16.58 -5.97
CA SER A 138 -6.75 16.42 -4.54
C SER A 138 -6.23 15.04 -4.17
N GLN A 139 -6.01 14.10 -5.13
CA GLN A 139 -6.13 12.75 -4.68
C GLN A 139 -4.99 11.81 -4.93
N TYR A 140 -4.56 11.51 -6.12
CA TYR A 140 -3.50 10.52 -6.27
C TYR A 140 -2.80 10.55 -7.64
N PHE A 141 -1.58 10.07 -7.64
CA PHE A 141 -0.79 9.81 -8.84
C PHE A 141 -1.05 8.38 -9.31
N MET A 142 -1.20 8.18 -10.61
CA MET A 142 -1.47 6.87 -11.20
C MET A 142 -0.22 6.27 -11.83
N TYR A 143 -0.07 4.96 -11.66
CA TYR A 143 1.04 4.19 -12.19
C TYR A 143 0.53 2.93 -12.88
N SER A 144 1.18 2.50 -13.96
CA SER A 144 0.97 1.19 -14.57
C SER A 144 2.02 0.19 -14.11
N ALA A 145 1.66 -1.07 -14.02
CA ALA A 145 2.57 -2.15 -13.66
C ALA A 145 2.49 -3.32 -14.67
N SER A 146 3.51 -4.18 -14.68
CA SER A 146 3.64 -5.27 -15.63
C SER A 146 2.58 -6.37 -15.48
N THR A 147 2.39 -7.17 -16.52
CA THR A 147 1.50 -8.35 -16.50
C THR A 147 1.88 -9.36 -15.40
N ALA A 148 3.17 -9.51 -15.10
CA ALA A 148 3.62 -10.38 -13.99
C ALA A 148 3.06 -9.92 -12.66
N PHE A 149 3.00 -8.62 -12.44
CA PHE A 149 2.41 -8.02 -11.24
C PHE A 149 0.89 -8.26 -11.14
N VAL A 150 0.19 -8.23 -12.30
CA VAL A 150 -1.24 -8.59 -12.36
C VAL A 150 -1.49 -10.01 -11.84
N ASN A 151 -0.66 -10.97 -12.26
CA ASN A 151 -0.84 -12.36 -11.87
C ASN A 151 -0.68 -12.57 -10.37
N MET A 152 0.16 -11.78 -9.72
CA MET A 152 0.34 -11.81 -8.27
C MET A 152 -0.90 -11.32 -7.53
N LEU A 153 -1.63 -10.36 -8.08
CA LEU A 153 -2.87 -9.85 -7.49
C LEU A 153 -3.99 -10.90 -7.46
N LYS A 154 -3.90 -11.94 -8.28
CA LYS A 154 -4.88 -13.05 -8.31
C LYS A 154 -4.81 -13.95 -7.08
N SER A 155 -3.75 -13.87 -6.29
CA SER A 155 -3.59 -14.61 -5.04
C SER A 155 -4.37 -13.90 -3.91
N THR A 156 -5.68 -14.05 -3.91
CA THR A 156 -6.58 -13.32 -3.03
C THR A 156 -6.56 -13.78 -1.57
N GLY A 157 -7.00 -12.90 -0.66
CA GLY A 157 -7.22 -13.21 0.76
C GLY A 157 -5.97 -13.31 1.62
N VAL A 158 -4.77 -13.21 1.08
CA VAL A 158 -3.52 -13.29 1.84
C VAL A 158 -2.93 -11.89 2.00
N LEU A 159 -2.74 -11.46 3.26
CA LEU A 159 -2.03 -10.22 3.57
C LEU A 159 -0.55 -10.35 3.19
N ARG A 160 -0.09 -9.47 2.31
CA ARG A 160 1.29 -9.39 1.84
C ARG A 160 1.81 -7.98 2.01
N GLN A 161 3.10 -7.88 2.31
CA GLN A 161 3.76 -6.60 2.39
C GLN A 161 3.86 -5.96 1.01
N LEU A 162 3.54 -4.68 0.94
CA LEU A 162 3.77 -3.81 -0.20
C LEU A 162 4.79 -2.73 0.19
N THR A 163 5.87 -2.65 -0.55
CA THR A 163 6.86 -1.57 -0.40
C THR A 163 7.07 -0.88 -1.73
N VAL A 164 7.41 0.40 -1.68
CA VAL A 164 7.65 1.24 -2.84
C VAL A 164 8.91 2.08 -2.62
N SER A 165 9.73 2.20 -3.65
CA SER A 165 10.96 3.02 -3.65
C SER A 165 11.12 3.85 -4.94
#